data_f12ffc7610bd588eff6628613c26f299
#
_entry.id   f12ffc7610bd588eff6628613c26f299
#
_cell.length_a   1.000
_cell.length_b   1.000
_cell.length_c   1.000
_cell.angle_alpha   90.00
_cell.angle_beta   90.00
_cell.angle_gamma   90.00
#
_symmetry.space_group_name_H-M   'P 1'
#
loop_
_entity.id
_entity.type
_entity.pdbx_description
1 polymer ?
#
loop_
_entity_poly.entity_id
_entity_poly.type
_entity_poly.pdbx_seq_one_letter_code
_entity_poly.pdbx_strand_id
1 'polypeptide(L)'
;MKRFSDAFVVLASLAFLANFGIADAKPISVTMKSISYEPKTLEIRVGDTVAWTNGSLTKHTASSDDDGKTFNSGEVKPDETSSPVIFDKAGEFRYHCQIHGRSMHGTIVVKAD
;
A
#
# COMPACT_ATOMS: atom_id res chain seq x y z
N MET A 1 -39.12 -21.26 -24.42
CA MET A 1 -38.64 -21.14 -24.32
C MET A 1 -37.84 -20.81 -24.23
N LYS A 2 -37.63 -20.59 -23.99
CA LYS A 2 -36.87 -20.33 -23.81
C LYS A 2 -36.16 -19.63 -23.51
N ARG A 3 -36.08 -19.41 -23.50
CA ARG A 3 -35.31 -18.84 -23.34
C ARG A 3 -34.75 -18.27 -22.72
N PHE A 4 -34.58 -18.14 -22.43
CA PHE A 4 -33.84 -17.68 -21.92
C PHE A 4 -32.99 -17.63 -21.59
N SER A 5 -33.33 -18.10 -21.44
CA SER A 5 -32.43 -18.31 -21.18
C SER A 5 -31.45 -18.00 -21.49
N ASP A 6 -31.48 -17.89 -21.77
CA ASP A 6 -30.46 -17.64 -22.16
C ASP A 6 -29.92 -16.62 -21.88
N ALA A 7 -30.32 -16.12 -21.65
CA ALA A 7 -29.68 -15.33 -21.46
C ALA A 7 -29.16 -15.04 -20.62
N PHE A 8 -29.15 -15.32 -20.25
CA PHE A 8 -28.45 -15.23 -19.56
C PHE A 8 -27.50 -15.29 -19.35
N VAL A 9 -27.69 -15.44 -19.48
CA VAL A 9 -26.77 -15.81 -19.35
C VAL A 9 -25.82 -15.24 -19.44
N VAL A 10 -25.74 -14.74 -19.65
CA VAL A 10 -24.83 -14.26 -19.86
C VAL A 10 -24.45 -13.55 -19.14
N LEU A 11 -24.79 -13.27 -18.59
CA LEU A 11 -24.29 -12.83 -18.01
C LEU A 11 -23.49 -12.93 -17.41
N ALA A 12 -23.65 -13.15 -17.18
CA ALA A 12 -22.85 -13.56 -16.52
C ALA A 12 -21.66 -13.36 -16.82
N SER A 13 -21.37 -13.21 -17.18
CA SER A 13 -20.26 -13.08 -17.55
C SER A 13 -19.78 -11.91 -17.40
N LEU A 14 -20.22 -11.35 -17.16
CA LEU A 14 -19.77 -10.64 -17.10
C LEU A 14 -19.36 -10.08 -16.33
N ALA A 15 -19.57 -9.93 -16.03
CA ALA A 15 -19.15 -9.53 -15.31
C ALA A 15 -18.30 -9.73 -14.67
N PHE A 16 -18.07 -9.83 -14.59
CA PHE A 16 -17.28 -10.09 -14.05
C PHE A 16 -16.27 -9.92 -14.24
N LEU A 17 -16.08 -9.67 -14.44
CA LEU A 17 -15.15 -9.72 -14.74
C LEU A 17 -14.27 -8.95 -14.35
N ALA A 18 -14.22 -8.63 -14.46
CA ALA A 18 -13.35 -7.87 -14.35
C ALA A 18 -12.94 -7.40 -13.17
N ASN A 19 -13.15 -7.17 -12.65
CA ASN A 19 -12.79 -6.58 -11.64
C ASN A 19 -12.38 -7.30 -10.68
N PHE A 20 -12.43 -8.30 -10.85
CA PHE A 20 -12.29 -9.03 -9.92
C PHE A 20 -11.06 -9.13 -9.29
N GLY A 21 -10.09 -9.59 -9.77
CA GLY A 21 -8.87 -9.87 -9.10
C GLY A 21 -8.26 -8.66 -8.48
N ILE A 22 -8.45 -7.56 -9.10
CA ILE A 22 -7.91 -6.32 -8.60
C ILE A 22 -8.54 -5.92 -7.30
N ALA A 23 -9.82 -6.12 -7.17
CA ALA A 23 -10.53 -5.74 -5.97
C ALA A 23 -10.04 -6.52 -4.76
N ASP A 24 -9.45 -7.70 -4.98
CA ASP A 24 -8.99 -8.54 -3.90
C ASP A 24 -7.53 -8.34 -3.53
N ALA A 25 -6.84 -7.47 -4.24
CA ALA A 25 -5.44 -7.24 -3.96
C ALA A 25 -5.28 -6.61 -2.58
N LYS A 26 -4.39 -7.16 -1.78
CA LYS A 26 -4.12 -6.65 -0.45
C LYS A 26 -2.89 -5.76 -0.48
N PRO A 27 -2.83 -4.77 0.41
CA PRO A 27 -1.63 -3.95 0.51
C PRO A 27 -0.42 -4.78 0.89
N ILE A 28 0.72 -4.39 0.37
CA ILE A 28 1.97 -4.96 0.79
C ILE A 28 2.32 -4.30 2.12
N SER A 29 2.77 -5.09 3.07
CA SER A 29 2.94 -4.60 4.43
C SER A 29 4.39 -4.29 4.76
N VAL A 30 4.59 -3.16 5.42
CA VAL A 30 5.87 -2.79 6.02
C VAL A 30 5.61 -2.67 7.52
N THR A 31 6.50 -3.23 8.33
CA THR A 31 6.37 -3.18 9.77
C THR A 31 7.20 -2.03 10.33
N MET A 32 6.60 -1.24 11.21
CA MET A 32 7.29 -0.20 11.94
C MET A 32 7.82 -0.79 13.23
N LYS A 33 9.14 -0.76 13.39
CA LYS A 33 9.80 -1.22 14.60
C LYS A 33 10.11 -0.02 15.49
N SER A 34 10.92 -0.21 16.52
CA SER A 34 11.22 0.87 17.45
C SER A 34 11.72 2.13 16.76
N ILE A 35 12.71 1.99 15.89
CA ILE A 35 13.23 3.12 15.11
C ILE A 35 13.68 2.66 13.72
N SER A 36 12.93 1.73 13.14
CA SER A 36 13.25 1.24 11.80
C SER A 36 12.00 0.73 11.12
N TYR A 37 12.08 0.58 9.82
CA TYR A 37 11.04 -0.05 9.01
C TYR A 37 11.56 -1.39 8.52
N GLU A 38 10.66 -2.37 8.43
CA GLU A 38 11.05 -3.69 7.98
C GLU A 38 10.07 -4.20 6.93
N PRO A 39 10.49 -4.41 5.70
CA PRO A 39 11.86 -4.22 5.21
C PRO A 39 12.19 -2.74 5.10
N LYS A 40 13.47 -2.41 5.18
CA LYS A 40 13.91 -1.04 5.05
C LYS A 40 13.77 -0.56 3.60
N THR A 41 14.02 -1.43 2.65
CA THR A 41 13.81 -1.15 1.23
C THR A 41 12.82 -2.18 0.70
N LEU A 42 11.75 -1.68 0.12
CA LEU A 42 10.70 -2.53 -0.44
C LEU A 42 10.59 -2.27 -1.92
N GLU A 43 10.65 -3.34 -2.72
CA GLU A 43 10.51 -3.23 -4.17
C GLU A 43 9.11 -3.66 -4.56
N ILE A 44 8.41 -2.80 -5.29
CA ILE A 44 7.04 -3.05 -5.73
C ILE A 44 6.90 -2.65 -7.19
N ARG A 45 5.73 -2.84 -7.75
CA ARG A 45 5.41 -2.46 -9.12
C ARG A 45 4.41 -1.34 -9.13
N VAL A 46 4.39 -0.60 -10.23
CA VAL A 46 3.40 0.45 -10.43
C VAL A 46 2.00 -0.12 -10.22
N GLY A 47 1.22 0.56 -9.42
CA GLY A 47 -0.15 0.15 -9.10
C GLY A 47 -0.28 -0.58 -7.79
N ASP A 48 0.83 -1.02 -7.20
CA ASP A 48 0.77 -1.69 -5.91
C ASP A 48 0.47 -0.70 -4.79
N THR A 49 -0.09 -1.21 -3.70
CA THR A 49 -0.35 -0.42 -2.52
C THR A 49 0.48 -0.93 -1.35
N VAL A 50 0.84 -0.03 -0.46
CA VAL A 50 1.64 -0.34 0.72
C VAL A 50 0.92 0.20 1.95
N ALA A 51 0.90 -0.58 3.01
CA ALA A 51 0.39 -0.13 4.30
C ALA A 51 1.44 -0.42 5.35
N TRP A 52 1.53 0.45 6.36
CA TRP A 52 2.49 0.31 7.44
C TRP A 52 1.77 -0.14 8.70
N THR A 53 2.28 -1.20 9.31
CA THR A 53 1.74 -1.74 10.57
C THR A 53 2.72 -1.46 11.68
N ASN A 54 2.24 -0.86 12.75
CA ASN A 54 3.11 -0.50 13.86
C ASN A 54 3.22 -1.65 14.85
N GLY A 55 4.38 -2.32 14.83
CA GLY A 55 4.67 -3.40 15.76
C GLY A 55 5.52 -2.97 16.94
N SER A 56 5.57 -1.66 17.22
CA SER A 56 6.37 -1.12 18.31
C SER A 56 5.46 -0.60 19.43
N LEU A 57 6.08 -0.02 20.45
CA LEU A 57 5.35 0.49 21.59
C LEU A 57 5.10 1.99 21.52
N THR A 58 5.58 2.65 20.48
CA THR A 58 5.40 4.10 20.32
C THR A 58 4.79 4.37 18.95
N LYS A 59 4.17 5.53 18.80
CA LYS A 59 3.59 5.89 17.53
C LYS A 59 4.66 6.31 16.53
N HIS A 60 4.37 6.13 15.26
CA HIS A 60 5.29 6.45 14.16
C HIS A 60 4.52 7.00 12.99
N THR A 61 5.25 7.55 12.02
CA THR A 61 4.68 7.90 10.71
C THR A 61 5.56 7.32 9.62
N ALA A 62 5.03 7.24 8.41
CA ALA A 62 5.80 6.96 7.20
C ALA A 62 5.51 8.11 6.25
N SER A 63 6.43 9.07 6.19
CA SER A 63 6.22 10.32 5.48
C SER A 63 7.33 10.50 4.45
N SER A 64 6.95 10.73 3.20
CA SER A 64 7.95 10.93 2.15
C SER A 64 8.87 12.08 2.50
N ASP A 65 10.12 12.02 2.02
CA ASP A 65 11.16 12.97 2.40
C ASP A 65 10.91 14.40 1.92
N ASP A 66 9.91 14.61 1.09
CA ASP A 66 9.50 15.93 0.63
C ASP A 66 8.46 16.56 1.57
N ASP A 67 8.63 16.38 2.86
CA ASP A 67 7.71 16.85 3.89
C ASP A 67 6.34 16.18 3.80
N GLY A 68 6.33 14.94 3.36
CA GLY A 68 5.10 14.16 3.29
C GLY A 68 4.20 14.54 2.14
N LYS A 69 4.70 15.27 1.15
CA LYS A 69 3.86 15.71 0.04
C LYS A 69 3.49 14.58 -0.88
N THR A 70 4.43 13.69 -1.19
CA THR A 70 4.14 12.55 -2.06
C THR A 70 3.26 11.55 -1.35
N PHE A 71 3.57 11.23 -0.11
CA PHE A 71 2.68 10.39 0.72
C PHE A 71 2.98 10.61 2.19
N ASN A 72 2.00 10.31 3.00
CA ASN A 72 2.13 10.44 4.44
C ASN A 72 1.09 9.52 5.08
N SER A 73 1.56 8.56 5.85
CA SER A 73 0.65 7.65 6.53
C SER A 73 -0.15 8.33 7.64
N GLY A 74 0.35 9.49 8.11
CA GLY A 74 -0.14 10.05 9.36
C GLY A 74 0.37 9.23 10.52
N GLU A 75 -0.07 9.57 11.72
CA GLU A 75 0.35 8.84 12.90
C GLU A 75 -0.28 7.45 12.92
N VAL A 76 0.56 6.45 13.16
CA VAL A 76 0.12 5.07 13.30
C VAL A 76 0.46 4.64 14.72
N LYS A 77 -0.55 4.37 15.50
CA LYS A 77 -0.37 4.00 16.91
C LYS A 77 0.02 2.53 17.03
N PRO A 78 0.58 2.12 18.17
CA PRO A 78 0.92 0.71 18.36
C PRO A 78 -0.23 -0.21 17.98
N ASP A 79 0.08 -1.26 17.27
CA ASP A 79 -0.86 -2.29 16.79
C ASP A 79 -1.83 -1.83 15.71
N GLU A 80 -1.69 -0.60 15.23
CA GLU A 80 -2.52 -0.10 14.14
C GLU A 80 -1.82 -0.26 12.80
N THR A 81 -2.61 -0.23 11.75
CA THR A 81 -2.12 -0.27 10.37
C THR A 81 -2.62 0.98 9.66
N SER A 82 -1.74 1.61 8.90
CA SER A 82 -2.10 2.82 8.17
C SER A 82 -3.08 2.51 7.04
N SER A 83 -3.73 3.55 6.54
CA SER A 83 -4.46 3.43 5.27
C SER A 83 -3.48 3.08 4.17
N PRO A 84 -3.89 2.32 3.17
CA PRO A 84 -2.98 1.97 2.08
C PRO A 84 -2.62 3.19 1.24
N VAL A 85 -1.38 3.21 0.78
CA VAL A 85 -0.89 4.23 -0.14
C VAL A 85 -0.65 3.56 -1.48
N ILE A 86 -1.23 4.11 -2.54
CA ILE A 86 -1.03 3.57 -3.88
C ILE A 86 0.18 4.24 -4.52
N PHE A 87 1.02 3.44 -5.17
CA PHE A 87 2.20 3.94 -5.88
C PHE A 87 1.97 3.75 -7.37
N ASP A 88 1.56 4.82 -8.04
CA ASP A 88 1.18 4.76 -9.45
C ASP A 88 2.25 5.32 -10.39
N LYS A 89 3.43 5.60 -9.88
CA LYS A 89 4.56 6.05 -10.70
C LYS A 89 5.80 5.28 -10.35
N ALA A 90 6.58 4.93 -11.36
CA ALA A 90 7.87 4.28 -11.13
C ALA A 90 8.85 5.28 -10.53
N GLY A 91 9.77 4.79 -9.72
CA GLY A 91 10.79 5.63 -9.13
C GLY A 91 11.20 5.13 -7.77
N GLU A 92 12.02 5.92 -7.11
CA GLU A 92 12.53 5.61 -5.79
C GLU A 92 11.98 6.66 -4.83
N PHE A 93 11.27 6.20 -3.82
CA PHE A 93 10.59 7.09 -2.88
C PHE A 93 11.13 6.87 -1.48
N ARG A 94 11.90 7.81 -0.99
CA ARG A 94 12.47 7.74 0.36
C ARG A 94 11.51 8.37 1.35
N TYR A 95 11.48 7.80 2.54
CA TYR A 95 10.57 8.29 3.56
C TYR A 95 11.19 8.13 4.94
N HIS A 96 10.61 8.76 5.91
CA HIS A 96 11.09 8.71 7.28
C HIS A 96 9.93 8.93 8.24
N CYS A 97 10.21 8.72 9.52
CA CYS A 97 9.25 8.97 10.58
C CYS A 97 9.41 10.42 11.04
N GLN A 98 8.32 11.18 11.00
CA GLN A 98 8.39 12.58 11.41
C GLN A 98 8.64 12.75 12.91
N ILE A 99 8.38 11.72 13.68
CA ILE A 99 8.57 11.76 15.12
C ILE A 99 10.02 11.49 15.50
N HIS A 100 10.66 10.54 14.82
CA HIS A 100 12.04 10.12 15.12
C HIS A 100 13.06 10.66 14.14
N GLY A 101 12.61 11.41 13.15
CA GLY A 101 13.49 12.02 12.18
C GLY A 101 14.08 10.98 11.24
N ARG A 102 15.17 11.35 10.60
CA ARG A 102 15.77 10.52 9.57
C ARG A 102 16.56 9.34 10.10
N SER A 103 16.69 9.21 11.41
CA SER A 103 17.25 8.00 11.98
C SER A 103 16.33 6.81 11.75
N MET A 104 15.04 7.05 11.49
CA MET A 104 14.08 6.02 11.12
C MET A 104 13.63 6.29 9.71
N HIS A 105 14.20 5.58 8.74
CA HIS A 105 13.93 5.84 7.32
C HIS A 105 13.82 4.56 6.52
N GLY A 106 13.19 4.67 5.36
CA GLY A 106 13.02 3.55 4.45
C GLY A 106 12.92 4.04 3.02
N THR A 107 12.80 3.09 2.10
CA THR A 107 12.70 3.38 0.67
C THR A 107 11.71 2.43 0.02
N ILE A 108 10.85 2.98 -0.82
CA ILE A 108 9.98 2.20 -1.69
C ILE A 108 10.52 2.36 -3.10
N VAL A 109 10.88 1.24 -3.73
CA VAL A 109 11.36 1.23 -5.11
C VAL A 109 10.21 0.71 -5.96
N VAL A 110 9.68 1.56 -6.83
CA VAL A 110 8.54 1.22 -7.67
C VAL A 110 9.04 0.96 -9.07
N LYS A 111 8.90 -0.26 -9.52
CA LYS A 111 9.36 -0.67 -10.84
C LYS A 111 8.27 -0.48 -11.86
N ALA A 112 8.66 -0.01 -13.04
CA ALA A 112 7.76 -0.01 -14.17
C ALA A 112 7.58 -1.45 -14.59
N ASP A 113 6.41 -1.82 -14.98
CA ASP A 113 6.12 -3.20 -15.27
C ASP A 113 6.74 -3.81 -16.50
#